data_d1daf76544a0d739b02de4f44b721197
#
_entry.id   d1daf76544a0d739b02de4f44b721197
#
_cell.length_a   1.000
_cell.length_b   1.000
_cell.length_c   1.000
_cell.angle_alpha   90.00
_cell.angle_beta   90.00
_cell.angle_gamma   90.00
#
_symmetry.space_group_name_H-M   'P 1'
#
loop_
_entity.id
_entity.type
_entity.pdbx_description
1 polymer ?
#
loop_
_entity_poly.entity_id
_entity_poly.type
_entity_poly.pdbx_seq_one_letter_code
_entity_poly.pdbx_strand_id
1 'polypeptide(L)'
;MFILIKTVKLSKFNGELCENLYANVVLIGASNFNDITVLFNKVISSISNKNWLKFRDTDYLQNVLNNGGFIVGCYVEDTLVACALCEPPSGDYLNNLYDIGMNDDEVNSTYVSGYVMVDPLYRGNSLHKILLETRIEESIARGKSHILTAVAAENIFSLRTILSLGFEMQLQRENQYGINRYILLKKLDSTS
;
A
#
# COMPACT_ATOMS: atom_id res chain seq x y z
N MET A 1 -12.68 0.19 16.35
CA MET A 1 -13.14 1.58 15.97
C MET A 1 -12.26 2.03 14.84
N PHE A 2 -12.81 2.49 13.72
CA PHE A 2 -12.04 3.05 12.60
C PHE A 2 -11.89 4.57 12.77
N ILE A 3 -10.79 5.10 12.26
CA ILE A 3 -10.66 6.54 12.05
C ILE A 3 -11.00 6.78 10.58
N LEU A 4 -12.14 7.43 10.32
CA LEU A 4 -12.57 7.78 8.96
C LEU A 4 -11.69 8.91 8.42
N ILE A 5 -11.12 8.69 7.23
CA ILE A 5 -10.34 9.70 6.51
C ILE A 5 -11.24 10.43 5.49
N LYS A 6 -11.85 9.65 4.59
CA LYS A 6 -12.70 10.17 3.51
C LYS A 6 -13.67 9.10 3.01
N THR A 7 -14.75 9.54 2.35
CA THR A 7 -15.66 8.66 1.60
C THR A 7 -15.45 8.88 0.11
N VAL A 8 -15.39 7.79 -0.66
CA VAL A 8 -15.19 7.82 -2.11
C VAL A 8 -16.32 7.09 -2.82
N LYS A 9 -16.76 7.64 -3.96
CA LYS A 9 -17.76 6.99 -4.80
C LYS A 9 -17.08 5.94 -5.67
N LEU A 10 -17.65 4.74 -5.72
CA LEU A 10 -17.24 3.67 -6.62
C LEU A 10 -18.21 3.64 -7.80
N SER A 11 -17.72 3.24 -8.96
CA SER A 11 -18.51 3.20 -10.19
C SER A 11 -18.70 1.80 -10.76
N LYS A 12 -18.03 0.81 -10.16
CA LYS A 12 -18.04 -0.58 -10.66
C LYS A 12 -18.14 -1.60 -9.53
N PHE A 13 -18.92 -2.64 -9.78
CA PHE A 13 -18.97 -3.84 -8.98
C PHE A 13 -19.01 -5.05 -9.91
N ASN A 14 -18.14 -6.04 -9.69
CA ASN A 14 -17.98 -7.23 -10.51
C ASN A 14 -17.83 -6.94 -12.02
N GLY A 15 -17.13 -5.84 -12.36
CA GLY A 15 -16.92 -5.41 -13.74
C GLY A 15 -18.06 -4.59 -14.35
N GLU A 16 -19.22 -4.53 -13.72
CA GLU A 16 -20.39 -3.79 -14.20
C GLU A 16 -20.46 -2.40 -13.58
N LEU A 17 -21.03 -1.44 -14.31
CA LEU A 17 -21.28 -0.10 -13.79
C LEU A 17 -22.36 -0.17 -12.71
N CYS A 18 -22.17 0.56 -11.62
CA CYS A 18 -23.13 0.69 -10.54
C CYS A 18 -23.28 2.15 -10.10
N GLU A 19 -24.49 2.46 -9.64
CA GLU A 19 -24.81 3.75 -9.03
C GLU A 19 -24.89 3.57 -7.52
N ASN A 20 -24.60 4.67 -6.80
CA ASN A 20 -24.76 4.75 -5.34
C ASN A 20 -23.92 3.75 -4.52
N LEU A 21 -22.76 3.36 -5.03
CA LEU A 21 -21.80 2.56 -4.30
C LEU A 21 -20.70 3.48 -3.72
N TYR A 22 -20.48 3.38 -2.41
CA TYR A 22 -19.51 4.22 -1.71
C TYR A 22 -18.59 3.36 -0.85
N ALA A 23 -17.34 3.76 -0.72
CA ALA A 23 -16.40 3.17 0.21
C ALA A 23 -15.87 4.22 1.18
N ASN A 24 -15.76 3.84 2.44
CA ASN A 24 -15.10 4.61 3.47
C ASN A 24 -13.62 4.27 3.52
N VAL A 25 -12.76 5.26 3.34
CA VAL A 25 -11.30 5.14 3.50
C VAL A 25 -10.98 5.43 4.97
N VAL A 26 -10.33 4.49 5.64
CA VAL A 26 -10.12 4.52 7.08
C VAL A 26 -8.71 4.11 7.46
N LEU A 27 -8.24 4.50 8.65
CA LEU A 27 -7.12 3.85 9.32
C LEU A 27 -7.61 2.60 10.04
N ILE A 28 -6.95 1.47 9.77
CA ILE A 28 -7.27 0.16 10.35
C ILE A 28 -6.46 -0.04 11.64
N GLY A 29 -7.17 -0.41 12.71
CA GLY A 29 -6.58 -0.84 13.98
C GLY A 29 -6.54 -2.37 14.14
N ALA A 30 -5.93 -2.84 15.23
CA ALA A 30 -5.74 -4.26 15.51
C ALA A 30 -7.04 -5.08 15.56
N SER A 31 -8.15 -4.47 15.99
CA SER A 31 -9.47 -5.14 16.03
C SER A 31 -9.99 -5.62 14.67
N ASN A 32 -9.37 -5.16 13.58
CA ASN A 32 -9.82 -5.43 12.20
C ASN A 32 -8.84 -6.30 11.40
N PHE A 33 -7.85 -6.90 12.02
CA PHE A 33 -6.86 -7.74 11.31
C PHE A 33 -7.50 -8.98 10.67
N ASN A 34 -8.60 -9.49 11.24
CA ASN A 34 -9.34 -10.59 10.62
C ASN A 34 -9.88 -10.20 9.23
N ASP A 35 -10.34 -8.97 9.04
CA ASP A 35 -10.85 -8.47 7.76
C ASP A 35 -9.75 -8.48 6.70
N ILE A 36 -8.50 -8.15 7.10
CA ILE A 36 -7.31 -8.20 6.24
C ILE A 36 -7.04 -9.64 5.80
N THR A 37 -7.15 -10.61 6.71
CA THR A 37 -6.98 -12.04 6.40
C THR A 37 -8.05 -12.53 5.41
N VAL A 38 -9.30 -12.14 5.61
CA VAL A 38 -10.41 -12.47 4.70
C VAL A 38 -10.15 -11.88 3.31
N LEU A 39 -9.75 -10.61 3.24
CA LEU A 39 -9.42 -9.95 1.98
C LEU A 39 -8.22 -10.63 1.28
N PHE A 40 -7.18 -10.98 2.03
CA PHE A 40 -6.01 -11.67 1.48
C PHE A 40 -6.41 -12.97 0.76
N ASN A 41 -7.25 -13.81 1.39
CA ASN A 41 -7.69 -15.08 0.83
C ASN A 41 -8.45 -14.90 -0.49
N LYS A 42 -9.27 -13.86 -0.61
CA LYS A 42 -9.95 -13.51 -1.87
C LYS A 42 -8.96 -13.06 -2.95
N VAL A 43 -8.00 -12.21 -2.59
CA VAL A 43 -7.05 -11.64 -3.54
C VAL A 43 -6.07 -12.70 -4.02
N ILE A 44 -5.48 -13.51 -3.13
CA ILE A 44 -4.47 -14.51 -3.50
C ILE A 44 -5.03 -15.60 -4.44
N SER A 45 -6.32 -15.91 -4.32
CA SER A 45 -7.00 -16.85 -5.23
C SER A 45 -7.21 -16.30 -6.65
N SER A 46 -7.17 -14.97 -6.81
CA SER A 46 -7.49 -14.26 -8.05
C SER A 46 -6.29 -13.74 -8.83
N ILE A 47 -5.09 -13.75 -8.25
CA ILE A 47 -3.88 -13.28 -8.93
C ILE A 47 -3.14 -14.43 -9.62
N SER A 48 -2.58 -14.16 -10.80
CA SER A 48 -1.86 -15.16 -11.61
C SER A 48 -0.53 -15.57 -11.00
N ASN A 49 0.21 -14.62 -10.43
CA ASN A 49 1.49 -14.87 -9.78
C ASN A 49 1.38 -14.61 -8.27
N LYS A 50 1.27 -15.68 -7.50
CA LYS A 50 1.12 -15.62 -6.04
C LYS A 50 2.34 -15.02 -5.32
N ASN A 51 3.51 -14.99 -5.97
CA ASN A 51 4.72 -14.38 -5.41
C ASN A 51 4.66 -12.84 -5.36
N TRP A 52 3.68 -12.22 -6.03
CA TRP A 52 3.49 -10.76 -5.93
C TRP A 52 2.91 -10.32 -4.60
N LEU A 53 2.23 -11.22 -3.87
CA LEU A 53 1.59 -10.91 -2.59
C LEU A 53 1.97 -11.96 -1.55
N LYS A 54 2.64 -11.53 -0.49
CA LYS A 54 2.92 -12.37 0.68
C LYS A 54 1.86 -12.18 1.75
N PHE A 55 1.43 -13.29 2.35
CA PHE A 55 0.63 -13.21 3.56
C PHE A 55 1.43 -12.54 4.68
N ARG A 56 0.74 -11.69 5.43
CA ARG A 56 1.23 -11.06 6.63
C ARG A 56 0.28 -11.42 7.76
N ASP A 57 0.77 -12.16 8.72
CA ASP A 57 -0.02 -12.58 9.88
C ASP A 57 -0.34 -11.41 10.81
N THR A 58 -1.16 -11.69 11.80
CA THR A 58 -1.59 -10.69 12.78
C THR A 58 -0.43 -10.13 13.59
N ASP A 59 0.58 -10.93 13.88
CA ASP A 59 1.77 -10.51 14.65
C ASP A 59 2.59 -9.49 13.83
N TYR A 60 2.77 -9.75 12.54
CA TYR A 60 3.41 -8.78 11.65
C TYR A 60 2.62 -7.48 11.58
N LEU A 61 1.30 -7.54 11.40
CA LEU A 61 0.45 -6.33 11.34
C LEU A 61 0.50 -5.55 12.66
N GLN A 62 0.50 -6.25 13.80
CA GLN A 62 0.65 -5.62 15.10
C GLN A 62 2.03 -4.94 15.25
N ASN A 63 3.09 -5.59 14.79
CA ASN A 63 4.43 -5.00 14.79
C ASN A 63 4.53 -3.75 13.91
N VAL A 64 3.86 -3.73 12.75
CA VAL A 64 3.77 -2.52 11.91
C VAL A 64 3.18 -1.36 12.70
N LEU A 65 2.05 -1.57 13.39
CA LEU A 65 1.40 -0.52 14.19
C LEU A 65 2.26 -0.10 15.39
N ASN A 66 2.87 -1.04 16.10
CA ASN A 66 3.71 -0.77 17.28
C ASN A 66 4.98 0.03 16.93
N ASN A 67 5.51 -0.15 15.72
CA ASN A 67 6.70 0.56 15.23
C ASN A 67 6.38 1.87 14.50
N GLY A 68 5.17 2.42 14.68
CA GLY A 68 4.77 3.70 14.10
C GLY A 68 4.33 3.63 12.64
N GLY A 69 4.18 2.43 12.07
CA GLY A 69 3.53 2.25 10.78
C GLY A 69 2.02 2.42 10.86
N PHE A 70 1.34 2.28 9.74
CA PHE A 70 -0.13 2.38 9.68
C PHE A 70 -0.70 1.56 8.53
N ILE A 71 -1.99 1.25 8.63
CA ILE A 71 -2.72 0.48 7.62
C ILE A 71 -3.94 1.31 7.19
N VAL A 72 -4.10 1.48 5.88
CA VAL A 72 -5.26 2.14 5.27
C VAL A 72 -6.17 1.08 4.67
N GLY A 73 -7.46 1.17 4.92
CA GLY A 73 -8.47 0.29 4.33
C GLY A 73 -9.59 1.06 3.65
N CYS A 74 -10.24 0.39 2.70
CA CYS A 74 -11.50 0.83 2.11
C CYS A 74 -12.59 -0.17 2.49
N TYR A 75 -13.64 0.31 3.14
CA TYR A 75 -14.82 -0.47 3.52
C TYR A 75 -16.03 -0.05 2.68
N VAL A 76 -16.70 -1.03 2.12
CA VAL A 76 -18.06 -0.88 1.59
C VAL A 76 -18.97 -1.55 2.62
N GLU A 77 -19.83 -0.75 3.24
CA GLU A 77 -20.57 -1.17 4.43
C GLU A 77 -19.59 -1.76 5.48
N ASP A 78 -19.77 -2.99 5.90
CA ASP A 78 -18.92 -3.68 6.88
C ASP A 78 -17.84 -4.57 6.24
N THR A 79 -17.69 -4.51 4.90
CA THR A 79 -16.74 -5.37 4.18
C THR A 79 -15.49 -4.60 3.79
N LEU A 80 -14.30 -5.09 4.21
CA LEU A 80 -13.01 -4.58 3.74
C LEU A 80 -12.80 -5.03 2.28
N VAL A 81 -12.77 -4.06 1.35
CA VAL A 81 -12.65 -4.31 -0.09
C VAL A 81 -11.28 -3.95 -0.65
N ALA A 82 -10.51 -3.15 0.07
CA ALA A 82 -9.11 -2.89 -0.27
C ALA A 82 -8.33 -2.49 0.98
N CYS A 83 -7.05 -2.84 1.03
CA CYS A 83 -6.15 -2.32 2.06
C CYS A 83 -4.70 -2.22 1.59
N ALA A 84 -3.94 -1.39 2.28
CA ALA A 84 -2.52 -1.21 2.07
C ALA A 84 -1.85 -0.75 3.35
N LEU A 85 -0.55 -1.03 3.52
CA LEU A 85 0.20 -0.60 4.70
C LEU A 85 1.37 0.32 4.33
N CYS A 86 1.78 1.10 5.34
CA CYS A 86 3.06 1.80 5.39
C CYS A 86 3.78 1.44 6.69
N GLU A 87 5.08 1.27 6.60
CA GLU A 87 5.93 0.89 7.74
C GLU A 87 7.29 1.58 7.69
N PRO A 88 8.01 1.73 8.81
CA PRO A 88 9.39 2.15 8.79
C PRO A 88 10.25 1.17 7.97
N PRO A 89 11.34 1.64 7.32
CA PRO A 89 12.23 0.78 6.55
C PRO A 89 12.86 -0.32 7.41
N SER A 90 12.88 -1.54 6.88
CA SER A 90 13.55 -2.68 7.51
C SER A 90 14.04 -3.67 6.44
N GLY A 91 15.01 -4.53 6.81
CA GLY A 91 15.53 -5.58 5.94
C GLY A 91 15.96 -5.04 4.56
N ASP A 92 15.52 -5.70 3.48
CA ASP A 92 15.89 -5.33 2.11
C ASP A 92 15.51 -3.87 1.75
N TYR A 93 14.42 -3.33 2.30
CA TYR A 93 14.03 -1.95 2.04
C TYR A 93 14.99 -0.95 2.67
N LEU A 94 15.50 -1.25 3.87
CA LEU A 94 16.52 -0.43 4.53
C LEU A 94 17.81 -0.43 3.69
N ASN A 95 18.25 -1.61 3.24
CA ASN A 95 19.43 -1.73 2.39
C ASN A 95 19.25 -0.96 1.06
N ASN A 96 18.07 -1.03 0.44
CA ASN A 96 17.76 -0.29 -0.77
C ASN A 96 17.91 1.22 -0.60
N LEU A 97 17.52 1.78 0.55
CA LEU A 97 17.65 3.21 0.83
C LEU A 97 19.13 3.64 0.91
N TYR A 98 19.96 2.87 1.59
CA TYR A 98 21.41 3.14 1.62
C TYR A 98 22.07 2.98 0.27
N ASP A 99 21.68 1.97 -0.52
CA ASP A 99 22.22 1.71 -1.85
C ASP A 99 21.89 2.82 -2.86
N ILE A 100 20.81 3.56 -2.66
CA ILE A 100 20.48 4.76 -3.47
C ILE A 100 21.08 6.05 -2.89
N GLY A 101 21.94 5.94 -1.86
CA GLY A 101 22.72 7.03 -1.32
C GLY A 101 22.06 7.88 -0.24
N MET A 102 20.97 7.40 0.37
CA MET A 102 20.30 8.11 1.47
C MET A 102 21.12 7.99 2.76
N ASN A 103 21.20 9.08 3.51
CA ASN A 103 21.79 9.11 4.84
C ASN A 103 20.77 8.69 5.92
N ASP A 104 21.24 8.56 7.17
CA ASP A 104 20.43 8.09 8.30
C ASP A 104 19.20 8.98 8.56
N ASP A 105 19.32 10.30 8.43
CA ASP A 105 18.21 11.23 8.66
C ASP A 105 17.13 11.05 7.58
N GLU A 106 17.52 10.90 6.33
CA GLU A 106 16.62 10.63 5.22
C GLU A 106 15.94 9.26 5.37
N VAL A 107 16.69 8.23 5.75
CA VAL A 107 16.18 6.88 6.03
C VAL A 107 15.14 6.93 7.15
N ASN A 108 15.45 7.59 8.27
CA ASN A 108 14.55 7.73 9.42
C ASN A 108 13.28 8.54 9.08
N SER A 109 13.36 9.45 8.12
CA SER A 109 12.22 10.22 7.63
C SER A 109 11.53 9.59 6.42
N THR A 110 11.78 8.31 6.14
CA THR A 110 11.15 7.54 5.06
C THR A 110 10.14 6.54 5.61
N TYR A 111 9.02 6.38 4.90
CA TYR A 111 8.16 5.20 5.03
C TYR A 111 8.31 4.28 3.82
N VAL A 112 8.12 2.99 4.05
CA VAL A 112 7.93 1.99 2.99
C VAL A 112 6.45 1.77 2.77
N SER A 113 6.01 2.04 1.54
CA SER A 113 4.69 1.69 1.05
C SER A 113 4.69 0.20 0.68
N GLY A 114 4.19 -0.61 1.60
CA GLY A 114 4.16 -2.06 1.48
C GLY A 114 3.10 -2.58 0.49
N TYR A 115 2.60 -3.78 0.74
CA TYR A 115 1.61 -4.39 -0.15
C TYR A 115 0.33 -3.57 -0.26
N VAL A 116 -0.38 -3.79 -1.37
CA VAL A 116 -1.74 -3.32 -1.60
C VAL A 116 -2.59 -4.49 -2.06
N MET A 117 -3.79 -4.61 -1.54
CA MET A 117 -4.79 -5.60 -1.91
C MET A 117 -6.08 -4.90 -2.32
N VAL A 118 -6.69 -5.40 -3.40
CA VAL A 118 -8.01 -4.95 -3.86
C VAL A 118 -8.83 -6.18 -4.20
N ASP A 119 -9.99 -6.32 -3.54
CA ASP A 119 -10.96 -7.39 -3.81
C ASP A 119 -11.29 -7.40 -5.31
N PRO A 120 -11.19 -8.56 -5.99
CA PRO A 120 -11.46 -8.69 -7.42
C PRO A 120 -12.79 -8.07 -7.87
N LEU A 121 -13.83 -8.16 -7.05
CA LEU A 121 -15.15 -7.62 -7.35
C LEU A 121 -15.19 -6.08 -7.43
N TYR A 122 -14.23 -5.41 -6.78
CA TYR A 122 -14.15 -3.95 -6.71
C TYR A 122 -13.02 -3.35 -7.57
N ARG A 123 -12.37 -4.16 -8.41
CA ARG A 123 -11.36 -3.67 -9.37
C ARG A 123 -11.98 -2.72 -10.39
N GLY A 124 -11.17 -1.84 -10.96
CA GLY A 124 -11.62 -0.81 -11.91
C GLY A 124 -12.15 0.48 -11.26
N ASN A 125 -12.10 0.59 -9.92
CA ASN A 125 -12.48 1.78 -9.14
C ASN A 125 -11.30 2.63 -8.69
N SER A 126 -10.12 2.44 -9.24
CA SER A 126 -8.89 3.16 -8.85
C SER A 126 -8.52 3.02 -7.36
N LEU A 127 -8.99 1.98 -6.65
CA LEU A 127 -8.75 1.79 -5.21
C LEU A 127 -7.25 1.73 -4.87
N HIS A 128 -6.42 1.13 -5.73
CA HIS A 128 -4.96 1.14 -5.53
C HIS A 128 -4.41 2.58 -5.52
N LYS A 129 -4.86 3.42 -6.46
CA LYS A 129 -4.46 4.83 -6.53
C LYS A 129 -4.92 5.59 -5.28
N ILE A 130 -6.18 5.45 -4.91
CA ILE A 130 -6.77 6.08 -3.72
C ILE A 130 -6.00 5.70 -2.44
N LEU A 131 -5.70 4.40 -2.26
CA LEU A 131 -4.91 3.94 -1.12
C LEU A 131 -3.46 4.48 -1.13
N LEU A 132 -2.84 4.63 -2.29
CA LEU A 132 -1.49 5.16 -2.39
C LEU A 132 -1.46 6.67 -2.13
N GLU A 133 -2.44 7.43 -2.66
CA GLU A 133 -2.62 8.86 -2.35
C GLU A 133 -2.83 9.07 -0.84
N THR A 134 -3.70 8.27 -0.22
CA THR A 134 -3.95 8.35 1.22
C THR A 134 -2.69 8.04 2.04
N ARG A 135 -1.88 7.05 1.62
CA ARG A 135 -0.60 6.75 2.29
C ARG A 135 0.41 7.88 2.15
N ILE A 136 0.44 8.57 1.02
CA ILE A 136 1.26 9.77 0.83
C ILE A 136 0.80 10.87 1.79
N GLU A 137 -0.50 11.19 1.81
CA GLU A 137 -1.10 12.21 2.68
C GLU A 137 -0.80 11.92 4.17
N GLU A 138 -1.02 10.68 4.62
CA GLU A 138 -0.73 10.24 5.99
C GLU A 138 0.77 10.25 6.32
N SER A 139 1.64 9.93 5.36
CA SER A 139 3.09 10.00 5.56
C SER A 139 3.56 11.44 5.79
N ILE A 140 3.03 12.39 5.01
CA ILE A 140 3.29 13.82 5.20
C ILE A 140 2.79 14.29 6.57
N ALA A 141 1.55 13.93 6.95
CA ALA A 141 0.98 14.28 8.25
C ALA A 141 1.78 13.74 9.45
N ARG A 142 2.53 12.64 9.23
CA ARG A 142 3.44 12.04 10.22
C ARG A 142 4.87 12.56 10.13
N GLY A 143 5.12 13.64 9.39
CA GLY A 143 6.42 14.30 9.27
C GLY A 143 7.45 13.54 8.44
N LYS A 144 7.03 12.63 7.55
CA LYS A 144 7.95 11.94 6.65
C LYS A 144 8.23 12.79 5.41
N SER A 145 9.48 12.71 4.96
CA SER A 145 9.95 13.43 3.77
C SER A 145 10.06 12.55 2.53
N HIS A 146 9.99 11.22 2.69
CA HIS A 146 10.09 10.28 1.59
C HIS A 146 9.16 9.09 1.77
N ILE A 147 8.78 8.48 0.66
CA ILE A 147 8.08 7.20 0.64
C ILE A 147 8.70 6.29 -0.43
N LEU A 148 9.12 5.11 -0.02
CA LEU A 148 9.70 4.07 -0.88
C LEU A 148 8.64 3.02 -1.20
N THR A 149 8.69 2.44 -2.38
CA THR A 149 7.92 1.24 -2.73
C THR A 149 8.73 0.32 -3.64
N ALA A 150 8.35 -0.95 -3.67
CA ALA A 150 8.90 -1.92 -4.61
C ALA A 150 7.77 -2.65 -5.34
N VAL A 151 7.92 -2.84 -6.64
CA VAL A 151 6.93 -3.51 -7.48
C VAL A 151 7.62 -4.51 -8.41
N ALA A 152 7.03 -5.70 -8.57
CA ALA A 152 7.51 -6.67 -9.56
C ALA A 152 7.47 -6.05 -10.96
N ALA A 153 8.55 -6.20 -11.74
CA ALA A 153 8.68 -5.59 -13.06
C ALA A 153 7.55 -6.02 -14.02
N GLU A 154 7.02 -7.22 -13.84
CA GLU A 154 5.90 -7.77 -14.62
C GLU A 154 4.53 -7.19 -14.21
N ASN A 155 4.42 -6.57 -13.02
CA ASN A 155 3.17 -6.00 -12.52
C ASN A 155 2.94 -4.58 -13.08
N ILE A 156 2.71 -4.52 -14.39
CA ILE A 156 2.56 -3.25 -15.14
C ILE A 156 1.44 -2.37 -14.60
N PHE A 157 0.34 -2.96 -14.11
CA PHE A 157 -0.78 -2.19 -13.58
C PHE A 157 -0.39 -1.44 -12.31
N SER A 158 0.29 -2.11 -11.38
CA SER A 158 0.80 -1.47 -10.17
C SER A 158 1.86 -0.42 -10.49
N LEU A 159 2.81 -0.74 -11.38
CA LEU A 159 3.87 0.16 -11.80
C LEU A 159 3.30 1.47 -12.39
N ARG A 160 2.33 1.38 -13.31
CA ARG A 160 1.69 2.57 -13.90
C ARG A 160 1.01 3.44 -12.85
N THR A 161 0.33 2.84 -11.89
CA THR A 161 -0.30 3.60 -10.79
C THR A 161 0.74 4.32 -9.95
N ILE A 162 1.83 3.66 -9.58
CA ILE A 162 2.91 4.23 -8.77
C ILE A 162 3.57 5.41 -9.52
N LEU A 163 3.95 5.22 -10.78
CA LEU A 163 4.55 6.26 -11.60
C LEU A 163 3.60 7.46 -11.80
N SER A 164 2.29 7.22 -11.97
CA SER A 164 1.30 8.31 -12.14
C SER A 164 1.18 9.24 -10.93
N LEU A 165 1.69 8.82 -9.76
CA LEU A 165 1.72 9.59 -8.52
C LEU A 165 3.08 10.22 -8.24
N GLY A 166 3.97 10.27 -9.23
CA GLY A 166 5.25 10.97 -9.16
C GLY A 166 6.33 10.22 -8.39
N PHE A 167 6.23 8.89 -8.30
CA PHE A 167 7.36 8.08 -7.87
C PHE A 167 8.39 7.97 -9.00
N GLU A 168 9.66 8.01 -8.66
CA GLU A 168 10.77 7.88 -9.56
C GLU A 168 11.49 6.55 -9.37
N MET A 169 11.83 5.88 -10.46
CA MET A 169 12.59 4.64 -10.42
C MET A 169 14.04 4.93 -10.01
N GLN A 170 14.49 4.30 -8.93
CA GLN A 170 15.85 4.44 -8.41
C GLN A 170 16.75 3.29 -8.86
N LEU A 171 16.27 2.07 -8.72
CA LEU A 171 17.01 0.89 -9.15
C LEU A 171 16.07 -0.28 -9.50
N GLN A 172 16.67 -1.26 -10.17
CA GLN A 172 16.04 -2.53 -10.47
C GLN A 172 16.93 -3.64 -9.93
N ARG A 173 16.34 -4.53 -9.14
CA ARG A 173 17.04 -5.69 -8.60
C ARG A 173 16.12 -6.87 -8.35
N GLU A 174 16.74 -8.03 -8.31
CA GLU A 174 16.10 -9.24 -7.84
C GLU A 174 16.07 -9.26 -6.32
N ASN A 175 14.93 -9.64 -5.73
CA ASN A 175 14.83 -9.84 -4.30
C ASN A 175 15.27 -11.25 -3.89
N GLN A 176 15.33 -11.53 -2.59
CA GLN A 176 15.72 -12.84 -2.02
C GLN A 176 14.87 -14.05 -2.49
N TYR A 177 13.81 -13.81 -3.27
CA TYR A 177 12.92 -14.85 -3.83
C TYR A 177 13.02 -14.96 -5.34
N GLY A 178 14.04 -14.38 -5.98
CA GLY A 178 14.22 -14.39 -7.43
C GLY A 178 13.26 -13.53 -8.21
N ILE A 179 12.57 -12.57 -7.55
CA ILE A 179 11.62 -11.68 -8.24
C ILE A 179 12.32 -10.37 -8.58
N ASN A 180 12.39 -10.09 -9.88
CA ASN A 180 12.91 -8.83 -10.37
C ASN A 180 11.92 -7.69 -10.03
N ARG A 181 12.40 -6.65 -9.35
CA ARG A 181 11.58 -5.52 -8.86
C ARG A 181 12.20 -4.19 -9.22
N TYR A 182 11.33 -3.24 -9.52
CA TYR A 182 11.67 -1.83 -9.49
C TYR A 182 11.53 -1.29 -8.08
N ILE A 183 12.55 -0.56 -7.62
CA ILE A 183 12.55 0.20 -6.37
C ILE A 183 12.29 1.65 -6.75
N LEU A 184 11.20 2.20 -6.25
CA LEU A 184 10.77 3.56 -6.58
C LEU A 184 10.67 4.39 -5.31
N LEU A 185 11.10 5.64 -5.41
CA LEU A 185 11.08 6.62 -4.32
C LEU A 185 10.27 7.84 -4.75
N LYS A 186 9.54 8.40 -3.81
CA LYS A 186 8.91 9.70 -3.96
C LYS A 186 9.37 10.59 -2.81
N LYS A 187 9.87 11.80 -3.15
CA LYS A 187 10.05 12.88 -2.20
C LYS A 187 8.69 13.48 -1.88
N LEU A 188 8.42 13.71 -0.61
CA LEU A 188 7.18 14.28 -0.12
C LEU A 188 7.41 15.76 0.15
N ASP A 189 6.62 16.61 -0.50
CA ASP A 189 6.65 18.04 -0.22
C ASP A 189 5.88 18.27 1.09
N SER A 190 6.55 18.87 2.06
CA SER A 190 5.85 19.40 3.24
C SER A 190 4.85 20.44 2.75
N THR A 191 3.59 20.22 2.96
CA THR A 191 2.57 21.27 2.78
C THR A 191 2.95 22.44 3.69
N SER A 192 3.34 23.54 3.06
CA SER A 192 3.63 24.82 3.72
C SER A 192 2.40 25.35 4.42
#